data_bcd2b87f8686a48564527eb13372b20b
#
_entry.id   bcd2b87f8686a48564527eb13372b20b
#
_cell.length_a   1.000
_cell.length_b   1.000
_cell.length_c   1.000
_cell.angle_alpha   90.00
_cell.angle_beta   90.00
_cell.angle_gamma   90.00
#
_symmetry.space_group_name_H-M   'P 1'
#
loop_
_entity.id
_entity.type
_entity.pdbx_description
1 polymer ?
#
loop_
_entity_poly.entity_id
_entity_poly.type
_entity_poly.pdbx_seq_one_letter_code
_entity_poly.pdbx_strand_id
1 'polypeptide(L)'
;MATGSIPFVLIHGLVISSLYMIPLAERMAEEHEVHALDLPGFGQSEGPSEVLTIPELAEWVIAWMTAMGIEQCHLVANSLGCEVCAQLAVEAPERVVTLTLIGPTIDPKAHAFGVQVARLLRDSLREPFRLRLNWTFDFFRAGLRRAIGTTRAMFRYYIEQQLPQIAAPTLLMRGENDSTEPQSAALAMTQLLVRGRLVVIAGAPHCVHYTNPREVWEAIQDHVQRHSA
;
A
#
# COMPACT_ATOMS: atom_id res chain seq x y z
N MET A 1 12.10 -24.73 3.28
CA MET A 1 10.95 -23.86 2.95
C MET A 1 9.74 -24.50 3.58
N ALA A 2 9.01 -23.79 4.43
CA ALA A 2 7.79 -24.33 5.04
C ALA A 2 6.74 -24.46 3.92
N THR A 3 6.50 -25.67 3.47
CA THR A 3 5.47 -25.98 2.48
C THR A 3 4.11 -25.79 3.16
N GLY A 4 3.40 -24.72 2.78
CA GLY A 4 2.02 -24.50 3.18
C GLY A 4 1.65 -23.18 3.86
N SER A 5 2.59 -22.25 4.12
CA SER A 5 2.21 -20.94 4.66
C SER A 5 1.79 -20.00 3.51
N ILE A 6 0.69 -19.29 3.73
CA ILE A 6 0.19 -18.28 2.78
C ILE A 6 1.22 -17.15 2.69
N PRO A 7 1.70 -16.77 1.48
CA PRO A 7 2.71 -15.74 1.31
C PRO A 7 2.16 -14.33 1.55
N PHE A 8 3.08 -13.40 1.83
CA PHE A 8 2.79 -11.97 1.85
C PHE A 8 3.16 -11.33 0.51
N VAL A 9 2.29 -10.46 0.01
CA VAL A 9 2.52 -9.65 -1.19
C VAL A 9 2.46 -8.18 -0.79
N LEU A 10 3.56 -7.45 -1.03
CA LEU A 10 3.75 -6.06 -0.64
C LEU A 10 3.70 -5.16 -1.87
N ILE A 11 2.85 -4.13 -1.84
CA ILE A 11 2.63 -3.19 -2.94
C ILE A 11 3.03 -1.78 -2.52
N HIS A 12 3.93 -1.18 -3.29
CA HIS A 12 4.48 0.15 -3.03
C HIS A 12 3.53 1.30 -3.40
N GLY A 13 3.90 2.52 -2.98
CA GLY A 13 3.16 3.76 -3.23
C GLY A 13 3.49 4.45 -4.54
N LEU A 14 3.05 5.72 -4.63
CA LEU A 14 3.19 6.55 -5.83
C LEU A 14 4.66 6.91 -6.11
N VAL A 15 5.10 6.64 -7.36
CA VAL A 15 6.40 7.08 -7.90
C VAL A 15 7.60 6.68 -7.02
N ILE A 16 7.52 5.49 -6.46
CA ILE A 16 8.57 4.82 -5.71
C ILE A 16 8.58 3.35 -6.11
N SER A 17 9.58 2.60 -5.71
CA SER A 17 9.71 1.16 -5.98
C SER A 17 9.57 0.31 -4.72
N SER A 18 9.56 -1.00 -4.87
CA SER A 18 9.55 -1.96 -3.77
C SER A 18 10.70 -1.78 -2.77
N LEU A 19 11.78 -1.08 -3.16
CA LEU A 19 12.96 -0.84 -2.30
C LEU A 19 12.60 -0.22 -0.94
N TYR A 20 11.56 0.63 -0.87
CA TYR A 20 11.19 1.20 0.41
C TYR A 20 10.33 0.27 1.29
N MET A 21 9.82 -0.84 0.72
CA MET A 21 9.15 -1.90 1.48
C MET A 21 10.15 -2.88 2.13
N ILE A 22 11.42 -2.86 1.71
CA ILE A 22 12.45 -3.82 2.14
C ILE A 22 12.61 -3.88 3.66
N PRO A 23 12.67 -2.77 4.44
CA PRO A 23 12.82 -2.88 5.88
C PRO A 23 11.73 -3.69 6.57
N LEU A 24 10.48 -3.60 6.08
CA LEU A 24 9.38 -4.44 6.54
C LEU A 24 9.50 -5.86 5.99
N ALA A 25 9.77 -6.01 4.70
CA ALA A 25 9.88 -7.30 4.02
C ALA A 25 10.96 -8.19 4.67
N GLU A 26 12.11 -7.64 5.04
CA GLU A 26 13.19 -8.38 5.73
C GLU A 26 12.71 -8.95 7.07
N ARG A 27 11.93 -8.19 7.84
CA ARG A 27 11.35 -8.66 9.09
C ARG A 27 10.37 -9.81 8.89
N MET A 28 9.52 -9.68 7.88
CA MET A 28 8.52 -10.69 7.55
C MET A 28 9.17 -11.97 6.99
N ALA A 29 10.23 -11.82 6.22
CA ALA A 29 10.96 -12.93 5.58
C ALA A 29 11.73 -13.83 6.56
N GLU A 30 11.87 -13.42 7.82
CA GLU A 30 12.44 -14.29 8.87
C GLU A 30 11.56 -15.54 9.10
N GLU A 31 10.25 -15.44 8.87
CA GLU A 31 9.28 -16.51 9.17
C GLU A 31 8.35 -16.87 8.00
N HIS A 32 8.23 -16.00 6.99
CA HIS A 32 7.26 -16.12 5.90
C HIS A 32 7.87 -15.94 4.52
N GLU A 33 7.17 -16.47 3.51
CA GLU A 33 7.44 -16.13 2.11
C GLU A 33 6.90 -14.73 1.82
N VAL A 34 7.74 -13.84 1.26
CA VAL A 34 7.43 -12.43 1.04
C VAL A 34 7.81 -11.98 -0.36
N HIS A 35 6.90 -11.36 -1.05
CA HIS A 35 7.10 -10.76 -2.36
C HIS A 35 6.83 -9.26 -2.30
N ALA A 36 7.85 -8.45 -2.53
CA ALA A 36 7.72 -7.00 -2.67
C ALA A 36 7.79 -6.65 -4.16
N LEU A 37 6.66 -6.21 -4.73
CA LEU A 37 6.52 -6.00 -6.17
C LEU A 37 6.89 -4.58 -6.58
N ASP A 38 7.54 -4.47 -7.73
CA ASP A 38 7.56 -3.23 -8.50
C ASP A 38 6.38 -3.23 -9.48
N LEU A 39 5.43 -2.31 -9.30
CA LEU A 39 4.30 -2.16 -10.21
C LEU A 39 4.77 -1.79 -11.63
N PRO A 40 4.00 -2.09 -12.69
CA PRO A 40 4.39 -1.84 -14.08
C PRO A 40 4.88 -0.42 -14.34
N GLY A 41 6.13 -0.31 -14.79
CA GLY A 41 6.80 0.95 -15.11
C GLY A 41 7.39 1.69 -13.91
N PHE A 42 7.47 1.04 -12.75
CA PHE A 42 8.18 1.53 -11.57
C PHE A 42 9.33 0.57 -11.22
N GLY A 43 10.31 1.08 -10.46
CA GLY A 43 11.45 0.29 -10.03
C GLY A 43 12.15 -0.41 -11.18
N GLN A 44 12.27 -1.73 -11.12
CA GLN A 44 12.89 -2.56 -12.15
C GLN A 44 11.86 -3.18 -13.12
N SER A 45 10.56 -3.01 -12.86
CA SER A 45 9.52 -3.55 -13.73
C SER A 45 9.38 -2.72 -15.00
N GLU A 46 9.42 -3.39 -16.14
CA GLU A 46 8.98 -2.79 -17.40
C GLU A 46 7.49 -2.48 -17.35
N GLY A 47 7.05 -1.52 -18.11
CA GLY A 47 5.64 -1.14 -18.17
C GLY A 47 5.26 -0.71 -19.58
N PRO A 48 3.95 -0.75 -19.90
CA PRO A 48 3.46 -0.28 -21.19
C PRO A 48 3.75 1.23 -21.36
N SER A 49 3.66 1.71 -22.60
CA SER A 49 3.80 3.13 -22.91
C SER A 49 2.69 3.97 -22.27
N GLU A 50 1.51 3.39 -22.15
CA GLU A 50 0.35 3.98 -21.48
C GLU A 50 0.50 3.92 -19.95
N VAL A 51 -0.13 4.89 -19.29
CA VAL A 51 -0.22 4.89 -17.82
C VAL A 51 -1.43 4.08 -17.42
N LEU A 52 -1.21 3.03 -16.63
CA LEU A 52 -2.27 2.16 -16.14
C LEU A 52 -3.14 2.88 -15.09
N THR A 53 -4.42 2.59 -15.12
CA THR A 53 -5.40 2.96 -14.09
C THR A 53 -5.28 2.07 -12.86
N ILE A 54 -5.94 2.42 -11.76
CA ILE A 54 -5.93 1.58 -10.54
C ILE A 54 -6.50 0.17 -10.80
N PRO A 55 -7.65 0.00 -11.49
CA PRO A 55 -8.12 -1.35 -11.85
C PRO A 55 -7.12 -2.14 -12.69
N GLU A 56 -6.52 -1.54 -13.73
CA GLU A 56 -5.50 -2.22 -14.55
C GLU A 56 -4.26 -2.63 -13.76
N LEU A 57 -3.86 -1.83 -12.76
CA LEU A 57 -2.78 -2.21 -11.83
C LEU A 57 -3.20 -3.39 -10.94
N ALA A 58 -4.45 -3.43 -10.46
CA ALA A 58 -4.98 -4.54 -9.68
C ALA A 58 -5.05 -5.84 -10.52
N GLU A 59 -5.57 -5.76 -11.74
CA GLU A 59 -5.58 -6.87 -12.71
C GLU A 59 -4.16 -7.40 -12.97
N TRP A 60 -3.17 -6.50 -13.09
CA TRP A 60 -1.78 -6.90 -13.26
C TRP A 60 -1.24 -7.69 -12.07
N VAL A 61 -1.55 -7.25 -10.82
CA VAL A 61 -1.14 -7.98 -9.60
C VAL A 61 -1.80 -9.35 -9.56
N ILE A 62 -3.09 -9.46 -9.90
CA ILE A 62 -3.81 -10.75 -9.99
C ILE A 62 -3.14 -11.68 -11.03
N ALA A 63 -2.81 -11.15 -12.20
CA ALA A 63 -2.13 -11.91 -13.25
C ALA A 63 -0.73 -12.37 -12.80
N TRP A 64 0.01 -11.50 -12.12
CA TRP A 64 1.30 -11.83 -11.53
C TRP A 64 1.18 -12.95 -10.48
N MET A 65 0.23 -12.85 -9.55
CA MET A 65 -0.05 -13.92 -8.57
C MET A 65 -0.34 -15.26 -9.26
N THR A 66 -1.13 -15.22 -10.33
CA THR A 66 -1.47 -16.42 -11.11
C THR A 66 -0.23 -17.03 -11.77
N ALA A 67 0.63 -16.21 -12.37
CA ALA A 67 1.89 -16.65 -12.99
C ALA A 67 2.87 -17.24 -11.97
N MET A 68 2.85 -16.76 -10.74
CA MET A 68 3.69 -17.26 -9.64
C MET A 68 3.07 -18.48 -8.92
N GLY A 69 1.87 -18.90 -9.29
CA GLY A 69 1.16 -20.01 -8.62
C GLY A 69 0.67 -19.67 -7.21
N ILE A 70 0.53 -18.37 -6.89
CA ILE A 70 0.03 -17.89 -5.62
C ILE A 70 -1.50 -17.86 -5.69
N GLU A 71 -2.17 -18.81 -5.08
CA GLU A 71 -3.64 -18.86 -5.06
C GLU A 71 -4.24 -17.85 -4.09
N GLN A 72 -3.64 -17.70 -2.90
CA GLN A 72 -4.06 -16.77 -1.86
C GLN A 72 -2.85 -16.08 -1.23
N CYS A 73 -3.03 -14.87 -0.73
CA CYS A 73 -1.98 -14.13 -0.05
C CYS A 73 -2.52 -13.22 1.07
N HIS A 74 -1.61 -12.79 1.94
CA HIS A 74 -1.78 -11.62 2.78
C HIS A 74 -1.28 -10.40 2.01
N LEU A 75 -2.17 -9.44 1.71
CA LEU A 75 -1.79 -8.20 1.01
C LEU A 75 -1.36 -7.13 2.01
N VAL A 76 -0.23 -6.48 1.73
CA VAL A 76 0.26 -5.32 2.49
C VAL A 76 0.59 -4.21 1.52
N ALA A 77 0.01 -3.05 1.71
CA ALA A 77 0.17 -1.93 0.79
C ALA A 77 0.41 -0.61 1.51
N ASN A 78 1.13 0.29 0.85
CA ASN A 78 1.27 1.67 1.33
C ASN A 78 0.81 2.67 0.26
N SER A 79 0.14 3.74 0.71
CA SER A 79 -0.22 4.89 -0.13
C SER A 79 -1.03 4.47 -1.37
N LEU A 80 -0.62 4.82 -2.60
CA LEU A 80 -1.22 4.36 -3.87
C LEU A 80 -1.46 2.84 -3.90
N GLY A 81 -0.55 2.06 -3.36
CA GLY A 81 -0.70 0.61 -3.28
C GLY A 81 -1.96 0.18 -2.55
N CYS A 82 -2.45 0.99 -1.60
CA CYS A 82 -3.70 0.72 -0.89
C CYS A 82 -4.91 0.73 -1.83
N GLU A 83 -4.93 1.65 -2.79
CA GLU A 83 -5.99 1.73 -3.80
C GLU A 83 -5.97 0.50 -4.72
N VAL A 84 -4.77 0.09 -5.15
CA VAL A 84 -4.57 -1.11 -5.97
C VAL A 84 -5.02 -2.37 -5.22
N CYS A 85 -4.62 -2.52 -3.95
CA CYS A 85 -4.98 -3.67 -3.14
C CYS A 85 -6.46 -3.68 -2.73
N ALA A 86 -7.07 -2.51 -2.50
CA ALA A 86 -8.51 -2.40 -2.25
C ALA A 86 -9.32 -2.84 -3.48
N GLN A 87 -8.91 -2.41 -4.69
CA GLN A 87 -9.52 -2.85 -5.95
C GLN A 87 -9.37 -4.37 -6.13
N LEU A 88 -8.16 -4.92 -5.93
CA LEU A 88 -7.91 -6.36 -6.01
C LEU A 88 -8.79 -7.15 -5.03
N ALA A 89 -8.93 -6.68 -3.79
CA ALA A 89 -9.72 -7.35 -2.77
C ALA A 89 -11.23 -7.37 -3.09
N VAL A 90 -11.71 -6.43 -3.92
CA VAL A 90 -13.09 -6.42 -4.43
C VAL A 90 -13.23 -7.32 -5.66
N GLU A 91 -12.26 -7.31 -6.60
CA GLU A 91 -12.32 -8.07 -7.85
C GLU A 91 -12.05 -9.56 -7.67
N ALA A 92 -11.17 -9.93 -6.73
CA ALA A 92 -10.75 -11.30 -6.47
C ALA A 92 -10.71 -11.59 -4.95
N PRO A 93 -11.86 -11.50 -4.26
CA PRO A 93 -11.92 -11.64 -2.80
C PRO A 93 -11.38 -12.97 -2.29
N GLU A 94 -11.49 -14.04 -3.08
CA GLU A 94 -10.98 -15.37 -2.76
C GLU A 94 -9.45 -15.44 -2.73
N ARG A 95 -8.77 -14.44 -3.32
CA ARG A 95 -7.30 -14.36 -3.38
C ARG A 95 -6.70 -13.68 -2.14
N VAL A 96 -7.52 -13.01 -1.32
CA VAL A 96 -7.06 -12.15 -0.21
C VAL A 96 -7.49 -12.72 1.14
N VAL A 97 -6.53 -13.25 1.89
CA VAL A 97 -6.78 -13.80 3.23
C VAL A 97 -6.92 -12.68 4.27
N THR A 98 -5.97 -11.75 4.27
CA THR A 98 -6.04 -10.50 5.03
C THR A 98 -5.49 -9.35 4.20
N LEU A 99 -5.96 -8.14 4.50
CA LEU A 99 -5.52 -6.91 3.86
C LEU A 99 -4.96 -5.94 4.90
N THR A 100 -3.78 -5.37 4.63
CA THR A 100 -3.19 -4.28 5.41
C THR A 100 -3.01 -3.06 4.53
N LEU A 101 -3.67 -1.97 4.88
CA LEU A 101 -3.63 -0.68 4.19
C LEU A 101 -2.86 0.33 5.07
N ILE A 102 -1.66 0.72 4.64
CA ILE A 102 -0.78 1.63 5.37
C ILE A 102 -0.84 3.02 4.74
N GLY A 103 -1.40 4.00 5.45
CA GLY A 103 -1.55 5.37 4.96
C GLY A 103 -2.31 5.44 3.64
N PRO A 104 -3.53 4.85 3.52
CA PRO A 104 -4.31 4.98 2.30
C PRO A 104 -4.53 6.46 2.01
N THR A 105 -4.11 6.88 0.83
CA THR A 105 -4.08 8.28 0.42
C THR A 105 -5.44 8.78 -0.04
N ILE A 106 -5.67 10.04 0.20
CA ILE A 106 -6.76 10.93 -0.19
C ILE A 106 -7.86 10.97 0.85
N ASP A 107 -7.73 11.99 1.72
CA ASP A 107 -8.84 12.46 2.53
C ASP A 107 -10.02 12.85 1.61
N PRO A 108 -11.16 12.14 1.66
CA PRO A 108 -12.32 12.44 0.81
C PRO A 108 -12.81 13.89 0.93
N LYS A 109 -12.51 14.56 2.06
CA LYS A 109 -12.86 15.96 2.31
C LYS A 109 -11.85 16.95 1.73
N ALA A 110 -10.70 16.48 1.28
CA ALA A 110 -9.62 17.33 0.79
C ALA A 110 -9.05 16.85 -0.57
N HIS A 111 -9.92 16.49 -1.50
CA HIS A 111 -9.57 16.08 -2.86
C HIS A 111 -8.86 17.16 -3.72
N ALA A 112 -8.70 18.40 -3.21
CA ALA A 112 -8.00 19.43 -3.95
C ALA A 112 -6.54 19.06 -4.15
N PHE A 113 -6.12 18.87 -5.39
CA PHE A 113 -4.77 18.48 -5.80
C PHE A 113 -3.67 19.28 -5.07
N GLY A 114 -3.81 20.62 -4.98
CA GLY A 114 -2.84 21.46 -4.30
C GLY A 114 -2.71 21.18 -2.80
N VAL A 115 -3.79 20.79 -2.14
CA VAL A 115 -3.78 20.42 -0.71
C VAL A 115 -3.00 19.12 -0.50
N GLN A 116 -3.24 18.12 -1.35
CA GLN A 116 -2.55 16.83 -1.25
C GLN A 116 -1.05 16.96 -1.57
N VAL A 117 -0.69 17.75 -2.59
CA VAL A 117 0.71 18.04 -2.89
C VAL A 117 1.39 18.74 -1.72
N ALA A 118 0.75 19.74 -1.10
CA ALA A 118 1.31 20.43 0.07
C ALA A 118 1.47 19.48 1.28
N ARG A 119 0.50 18.57 1.50
CA ARG A 119 0.59 17.54 2.55
C ARG A 119 1.75 16.58 2.29
N LEU A 120 1.88 16.08 1.05
CA LEU A 120 2.97 15.19 0.65
C LEU A 120 4.35 15.85 0.81
N LEU A 121 4.49 17.10 0.39
CA LEU A 121 5.73 17.87 0.59
C LEU A 121 6.05 18.07 2.08
N ARG A 122 5.04 18.38 2.90
CA ARG A 122 5.21 18.51 4.36
C ARG A 122 5.64 17.19 4.99
N ASP A 123 5.05 16.09 4.57
CA ASP A 123 5.38 14.76 5.08
C ASP A 123 6.79 14.34 4.66
N SER A 124 7.18 14.60 3.41
CA SER A 124 8.51 14.27 2.89
C SER A 124 9.66 14.91 3.70
N LEU A 125 9.41 16.04 4.37
CA LEU A 125 10.40 16.67 5.27
C LEU A 125 10.63 15.89 6.57
N ARG A 126 9.66 15.04 6.95
CA ARG A 126 9.73 14.20 8.16
C ARG A 126 10.30 12.82 7.86
N GLU A 127 10.32 12.44 6.59
CA GLU A 127 10.85 11.16 6.15
C GLU A 127 12.39 11.13 6.18
N PRO A 128 13.00 9.97 6.44
CA PRO A 128 14.46 9.81 6.43
C PRO A 128 15.10 10.26 5.12
N PHE A 129 16.29 10.84 5.20
CA PHE A 129 17.03 11.33 4.02
C PHE A 129 17.23 10.23 2.96
N ARG A 130 17.53 9.00 3.37
CA ARG A 130 17.68 7.85 2.46
C ARG A 130 16.40 7.57 1.67
N LEU A 131 15.24 7.64 2.31
CA LEU A 131 13.95 7.43 1.64
C LEU A 131 13.69 8.53 0.60
N ARG A 132 14.00 9.78 0.92
CA ARG A 132 13.89 10.91 -0.04
C ARG A 132 14.81 10.74 -1.24
N LEU A 133 16.02 10.21 -1.06
CA LEU A 133 16.93 9.86 -2.16
C LEU A 133 16.36 8.76 -3.04
N ASN A 134 15.84 7.67 -2.46
CA ASN A 134 15.20 6.59 -3.20
C ASN A 134 14.02 7.12 -4.02
N TRP A 135 13.15 7.91 -3.41
CA TRP A 135 12.00 8.53 -4.10
C TRP A 135 12.44 9.42 -5.26
N THR A 136 13.48 10.23 -5.06
CA THR A 136 14.02 11.09 -6.13
C THR A 136 14.56 10.28 -7.29
N PHE A 137 15.31 9.21 -6.99
CA PHE A 137 15.87 8.31 -8.02
C PHE A 137 14.76 7.60 -8.80
N ASP A 138 13.78 7.04 -8.10
CA ASP A 138 12.63 6.33 -8.70
C ASP A 138 11.75 7.28 -9.53
N PHE A 139 11.60 8.54 -9.10
CA PHE A 139 10.91 9.58 -9.87
C PHE A 139 11.57 9.82 -11.24
N PHE A 140 12.89 9.98 -11.27
CA PHE A 140 13.60 10.16 -12.54
C PHE A 140 13.53 8.90 -13.41
N ARG A 141 13.55 7.72 -12.81
CA ARG A 141 13.44 6.44 -13.53
C ARG A 141 12.05 6.23 -14.13
N ALA A 142 10.99 6.49 -13.38
CA ALA A 142 9.61 6.39 -13.86
C ALA A 142 9.28 7.44 -14.94
N GLY A 143 9.90 8.60 -14.84
CA GLY A 143 9.71 9.74 -15.75
C GLY A 143 8.45 10.54 -15.47
N LEU A 144 8.51 11.83 -15.86
CA LEU A 144 7.46 12.82 -15.55
C LEU A 144 6.07 12.42 -16.08
N ARG A 145 6.01 11.85 -17.29
CA ARG A 145 4.74 11.42 -17.90
C ARG A 145 4.02 10.40 -17.03
N ARG A 146 4.75 9.37 -16.57
CA ARG A 146 4.20 8.32 -15.71
C ARG A 146 3.82 8.87 -14.34
N ALA A 147 4.69 9.65 -13.73
CA ALA A 147 4.43 10.28 -12.44
C ALA A 147 3.12 11.10 -12.45
N ILE A 148 2.95 11.99 -13.44
CA ILE A 148 1.73 12.79 -13.60
C ILE A 148 0.51 11.91 -13.91
N GLY A 149 0.66 10.96 -14.82
CA GLY A 149 -0.44 10.09 -15.23
C GLY A 149 -0.95 9.23 -14.10
N THR A 150 -0.06 8.58 -13.34
CA THR A 150 -0.43 7.76 -12.17
C THR A 150 -1.03 8.60 -11.05
N THR A 151 -0.49 9.81 -10.82
CA THR A 151 -1.10 10.76 -9.88
C THR A 151 -2.54 11.11 -10.29
N ARG A 152 -2.80 11.33 -11.59
CA ARG A 152 -4.16 11.59 -12.09
C ARG A 152 -5.06 10.37 -11.96
N ALA A 153 -4.55 9.16 -12.19
CA ALA A 153 -5.31 7.92 -12.00
C ALA A 153 -5.72 7.77 -10.53
N MET A 154 -4.78 7.98 -9.60
CA MET A 154 -5.02 7.98 -8.16
C MET A 154 -6.11 8.99 -7.75
N PHE A 155 -6.04 10.25 -8.23
CA PHE A 155 -7.05 11.28 -7.91
C PHE A 155 -8.43 11.04 -8.54
N ARG A 156 -8.56 10.14 -9.50
CA ARG A 156 -9.84 9.74 -10.09
C ARG A 156 -10.44 8.51 -9.44
N TYR A 157 -9.67 7.85 -8.62
CA TYR A 157 -10.11 6.67 -7.89
C TYR A 157 -10.59 7.07 -6.48
N TYR A 158 -11.68 6.49 -6.04
CA TYR A 158 -12.32 6.75 -4.76
C TYR A 158 -12.30 5.47 -3.95
N ILE A 159 -11.23 5.27 -3.16
CA ILE A 159 -11.04 4.06 -2.35
C ILE A 159 -12.23 3.81 -1.41
N GLU A 160 -12.84 4.87 -0.88
CA GLU A 160 -14.00 4.79 0.02
C GLU A 160 -15.23 4.12 -0.59
N GLN A 161 -15.33 4.04 -1.91
CA GLN A 161 -16.39 3.31 -2.60
C GLN A 161 -16.12 1.80 -2.62
N GLN A 162 -14.88 1.39 -2.47
CA GLN A 162 -14.46 -0.01 -2.44
C GLN A 162 -14.51 -0.60 -1.03
N LEU A 163 -14.14 0.19 0.00
CA LEU A 163 -14.03 -0.31 1.37
C LEU A 163 -15.24 -1.09 1.89
N PRO A 164 -16.51 -0.69 1.61
CA PRO A 164 -17.69 -1.45 2.04
C PRO A 164 -17.85 -2.81 1.34
N GLN A 165 -17.15 -3.03 0.22
CA GLN A 165 -17.24 -4.24 -0.60
C GLN A 165 -16.14 -5.25 -0.23
N ILE A 166 -15.13 -4.85 0.55
CA ILE A 166 -14.01 -5.71 0.93
C ILE A 166 -14.45 -6.73 1.98
N ALA A 167 -14.44 -8.01 1.61
CA ALA A 167 -14.79 -9.12 2.49
C ALA A 167 -13.65 -9.52 3.43
N ALA A 168 -12.40 -9.34 2.99
CA ALA A 168 -11.21 -9.71 3.76
C ALA A 168 -11.09 -8.88 5.05
N PRO A 169 -10.66 -9.51 6.18
CA PRO A 169 -10.28 -8.76 7.37
C PRO A 169 -9.22 -7.73 7.01
N THR A 170 -9.47 -6.46 7.38
CA THR A 170 -8.62 -5.35 6.94
C THR A 170 -8.05 -4.58 8.14
N LEU A 171 -6.72 -4.48 8.17
CA LEU A 171 -5.97 -3.62 9.08
C LEU A 171 -5.64 -2.31 8.36
N LEU A 172 -6.19 -1.20 8.85
CA LEU A 172 -5.77 0.13 8.42
C LEU A 172 -4.70 0.62 9.40
N MET A 173 -3.58 1.11 8.88
CA MET A 173 -2.47 1.61 9.68
C MET A 173 -2.06 3.00 9.21
N ARG A 174 -1.65 3.84 10.16
CA ARG A 174 -1.06 5.15 9.86
C ARG A 174 -0.02 5.55 10.89
N GLY A 175 0.86 6.45 10.52
CA GLY A 175 1.71 7.16 11.48
C GLY A 175 0.93 8.26 12.21
N GLU A 176 1.22 8.47 13.47
CA GLU A 176 0.61 9.57 14.25
C GLU A 176 0.86 10.93 13.59
N ASN A 177 2.07 11.12 13.03
CA ASN A 177 2.50 12.35 12.37
C ASN A 177 2.29 12.36 10.85
N ASP A 178 1.56 11.37 10.30
CA ASP A 178 1.19 11.36 8.89
C ASP A 178 0.33 12.57 8.56
N SER A 179 0.86 13.45 7.71
CA SER A 179 0.15 14.66 7.27
C SER A 179 -0.68 14.43 6.01
N THR A 180 -0.48 13.31 5.31
CA THR A 180 -1.23 12.97 4.08
C THR A 180 -2.59 12.41 4.42
N GLU A 181 -2.66 11.60 5.49
CA GLU A 181 -3.88 10.99 6.00
C GLU A 181 -4.18 11.45 7.43
N PRO A 182 -5.07 12.43 7.65
CA PRO A 182 -5.50 12.84 8.99
C PRO A 182 -6.18 11.68 9.73
N GLN A 183 -6.03 11.64 11.06
CA GLN A 183 -6.65 10.59 11.89
C GLN A 183 -8.18 10.49 11.70
N SER A 184 -8.85 11.61 11.45
CA SER A 184 -10.29 11.62 11.17
C SER A 184 -10.65 10.91 9.86
N ALA A 185 -9.78 10.98 8.85
CA ALA A 185 -9.97 10.26 7.59
C ALA A 185 -9.74 8.75 7.78
N ALA A 186 -8.66 8.35 8.48
CA ALA A 186 -8.40 6.96 8.82
C ALA A 186 -9.54 6.32 9.61
N LEU A 187 -10.08 7.02 10.61
CA LEU A 187 -11.25 6.56 11.37
C LEU A 187 -12.48 6.39 10.48
N ALA A 188 -12.77 7.39 9.62
CA ALA A 188 -13.90 7.31 8.69
C ALA A 188 -13.77 6.13 7.71
N MET A 189 -12.57 5.92 7.13
CA MET A 189 -12.31 4.78 6.25
C MET A 189 -12.44 3.44 6.99
N THR A 190 -11.94 3.36 8.23
CA THR A 190 -12.08 2.13 9.04
C THR A 190 -13.56 1.79 9.30
N GLN A 191 -14.41 2.79 9.49
CA GLN A 191 -15.87 2.60 9.69
C GLN A 191 -16.60 2.11 8.43
N LEU A 192 -16.04 2.33 7.24
CA LEU A 192 -16.60 1.81 5.99
C LEU A 192 -16.27 0.32 5.77
N LEU A 193 -15.22 -0.19 6.40
CA LEU A 193 -14.80 -1.59 6.28
C LEU A 193 -15.73 -2.52 7.07
N VAL A 194 -16.13 -3.63 6.46
CA VAL A 194 -16.97 -4.66 7.12
C VAL A 194 -16.24 -5.30 8.31
N ARG A 195 -14.95 -5.56 8.16
CA ARG A 195 -14.06 -6.18 9.16
C ARG A 195 -12.79 -5.34 9.34
N GLY A 196 -12.98 -4.06 9.65
CA GLY A 196 -11.91 -3.07 9.75
C GLY A 196 -11.38 -2.89 11.18
N ARG A 197 -10.06 -2.69 11.30
CA ARG A 197 -9.37 -2.27 12.52
C ARG A 197 -8.35 -1.19 12.20
N LEU A 198 -8.24 -0.17 13.05
CA LEU A 198 -7.23 0.89 12.93
C LEU A 198 -6.11 0.69 13.94
N VAL A 199 -4.86 0.84 13.48
CA VAL A 199 -3.66 0.95 14.32
C VAL A 199 -2.93 2.25 13.97
N VAL A 200 -2.56 3.03 14.98
CA VAL A 200 -1.77 4.26 14.83
C VAL A 200 -0.39 4.03 15.45
N ILE A 201 0.66 4.21 14.67
CA ILE A 201 2.05 4.08 15.13
C ILE A 201 2.52 5.43 15.67
N ALA A 202 2.83 5.45 16.97
CA ALA A 202 3.20 6.67 17.68
C ALA A 202 4.45 7.33 17.10
N GLY A 203 4.41 8.65 16.92
CA GLY A 203 5.52 9.47 16.45
C GLY A 203 5.96 9.24 15.00
N ALA A 204 5.38 8.26 14.29
CA ALA A 204 5.80 7.88 12.95
C ALA A 204 5.18 8.78 11.85
N PRO A 205 5.89 9.00 10.71
CA PRO A 205 5.41 9.72 9.54
C PRO A 205 4.56 8.81 8.63
N HIS A 206 4.36 9.20 7.35
CA HIS A 206 3.55 8.45 6.38
C HIS A 206 4.09 7.04 6.07
N CYS A 207 5.41 6.91 5.86
CA CYS A 207 6.04 5.64 5.51
C CYS A 207 6.40 4.82 6.76
N VAL A 208 5.43 4.49 7.61
CA VAL A 208 5.64 3.77 8.89
C VAL A 208 6.30 2.40 8.68
N HIS A 209 6.03 1.72 7.60
CA HIS A 209 6.64 0.43 7.24
C HIS A 209 8.15 0.53 6.99
N TYR A 210 8.63 1.73 6.63
CA TYR A 210 10.04 2.03 6.45
C TYR A 210 10.70 2.51 7.75
N THR A 211 10.03 3.38 8.51
CA THR A 211 10.58 4.01 9.71
C THR A 211 10.44 3.15 10.97
N ASN A 212 9.37 2.39 11.07
CA ASN A 212 8.97 1.58 12.22
C ASN A 212 8.62 0.14 11.82
N PRO A 213 9.48 -0.56 11.05
CA PRO A 213 9.13 -1.85 10.47
C PRO A 213 8.81 -2.94 11.50
N ARG A 214 9.39 -2.82 12.71
CA ARG A 214 9.15 -3.77 13.80
C ARG A 214 7.71 -3.64 14.33
N GLU A 215 7.30 -2.44 14.70
CA GLU A 215 5.97 -2.18 15.26
C GLU A 215 4.88 -2.46 14.22
N VAL A 216 5.17 -2.16 12.94
CA VAL A 216 4.27 -2.49 11.83
C VAL A 216 4.14 -4.00 11.68
N TRP A 217 5.24 -4.75 11.74
CA TRP A 217 5.20 -6.21 11.64
C TRP A 217 4.44 -6.84 12.82
N GLU A 218 4.70 -6.41 14.05
CA GLU A 218 3.99 -6.88 15.25
C GLU A 218 2.46 -6.68 15.11
N ALA A 219 2.02 -5.54 14.57
CA ALA A 219 0.60 -5.26 14.35
C ALA A 219 -0.01 -6.12 13.22
N ILE A 220 0.75 -6.39 12.15
CA ILE A 220 0.33 -7.29 11.06
C ILE A 220 0.24 -8.73 11.57
N GLN A 221 1.21 -9.21 12.32
CA GLN A 221 1.19 -10.55 12.92
C GLN A 221 -0.05 -10.77 13.80
N ASP A 222 -0.32 -9.82 14.71
CA ASP A 222 -1.52 -9.86 15.56
C ASP A 222 -2.81 -9.88 14.71
N HIS A 223 -2.84 -9.11 13.63
CA HIS A 223 -3.98 -9.09 12.71
C HIS A 223 -4.17 -10.44 12.01
N VAL A 224 -3.11 -11.00 11.44
CA VAL A 224 -3.15 -12.31 10.76
C VAL A 224 -3.56 -13.41 11.74
N GLN A 225 -2.95 -13.47 12.92
CA GLN A 225 -3.26 -14.50 13.93
C GLN A 225 -4.74 -14.48 14.36
N ARG A 226 -5.36 -13.31 14.47
CA ARG A 226 -6.80 -13.17 14.80
C ARG A 226 -7.73 -13.72 13.73
N HIS A 227 -7.24 -13.93 12.50
CA HIS A 227 -8.06 -14.29 11.35
C HIS A 227 -7.59 -15.57 10.64
N SER A 228 -6.58 -16.27 11.20
CA SER A 228 -6.07 -17.56 10.72
C SER A 228 -6.73 -18.77 11.38
N ALA A 229 -7.82 -18.55 12.15
CA ALA A 229 -8.56 -19.60 12.86
C ALA A 229 -9.76 -20.09 12.06
#